data_51283100ac6028a0edd2106a5deafc91
#
_entry.id   51283100ac6028a0edd2106a5deafc91
#
_cell.length_a   1.000
_cell.length_b   1.000
_cell.length_c   1.000
_cell.angle_alpha   90.00
_cell.angle_beta   90.00
_cell.angle_gamma   90.00
#
_symmetry.space_group_name_H-M   'P 1'
#
loop_
_entity.id
_entity.type
_entity.pdbx_description
1 polymer ?
#
loop_
_entity_poly.entity_id
_entity_poly.type
_entity_poly.pdbx_seq_one_letter_code
_entity_poly.pdbx_strand_id
1 'polypeptide(L)'
;LDEVAWEDLLRWNQGLMIGLANFEGDPAKQGPADEASDALSEVIERVLDRLAAEPDGSVLSWMLHHDRDGARMTRSEIVANTKLMLSGGLQEPRDLIALLVLALGSNPEQLEEVRADRRLVKPAVEETLRWAGPVGTSTRQTTETTELAGTKLEEGALIGAVLSSANRDPRRFTDPDRFDVHRREGAHLAFAVGSHFCLGAWFGRHLARVSLDILLDRLPGLQLDVDRPATLSGWEFRAPDSTWVCWDPA
;
A
#
# COMPACT_ATOMS: atom_id res chain seq x y z
N LEU A 1 16.29 4.96 -12.20
CA LEU A 1 16.74 5.34 -10.84
C LEU A 1 17.97 4.54 -10.36
N ASP A 2 18.68 3.91 -11.27
CA ASP A 2 19.80 3.02 -10.97
C ASP A 2 21.01 3.72 -10.31
N GLU A 3 21.04 5.05 -10.34
CA GLU A 3 22.09 5.88 -9.76
C GLU A 3 21.78 6.35 -8.33
N VAL A 4 20.60 6.01 -7.81
CA VAL A 4 20.15 6.41 -6.47
C VAL A 4 20.43 5.30 -5.47
N ALA A 5 21.09 5.64 -4.37
CA ALA A 5 21.30 4.70 -3.28
C ALA A 5 19.95 4.25 -2.69
N TRP A 6 19.84 2.98 -2.33
CA TRP A 6 18.62 2.42 -1.74
C TRP A 6 18.21 3.14 -0.45
N GLU A 7 19.18 3.53 0.35
CA GLU A 7 18.99 4.26 1.60
C GLU A 7 18.35 5.64 1.36
N ASP A 8 18.73 6.32 0.28
CA ASP A 8 18.14 7.61 -0.11
C ASP A 8 16.70 7.43 -0.56
N LEU A 9 16.41 6.43 -1.39
CA LEU A 9 15.05 6.10 -1.79
C LEU A 9 14.14 5.81 -0.59
N LEU A 10 14.62 5.03 0.39
CA LEU A 10 13.86 4.73 1.61
C LEU A 10 13.61 6.00 2.43
N ARG A 11 14.64 6.83 2.62
CA ARG A 11 14.52 8.09 3.36
C ARG A 11 13.51 9.04 2.71
N TRP A 12 13.60 9.22 1.40
CA TRP A 12 12.67 10.08 0.65
C TRP A 12 11.25 9.51 0.67
N ASN A 13 11.11 8.20 0.52
CA ASN A 13 9.79 7.58 0.63
C ASN A 13 9.16 7.81 2.01
N GLN A 14 9.92 7.67 3.09
CA GLN A 14 9.44 7.96 4.45
C GLN A 14 9.01 9.42 4.60
N GLY A 15 9.80 10.38 4.07
CA GLY A 15 9.44 11.79 4.05
C GLY A 15 8.11 12.04 3.33
N LEU A 16 7.93 11.48 2.12
CA LEU A 16 6.68 11.60 1.37
C LEU A 16 5.49 11.01 2.14
N MET A 17 5.65 9.84 2.76
CA MET A 17 4.55 9.18 3.49
C MET A 17 4.16 9.97 4.75
N ILE A 18 5.13 10.57 5.46
CA ILE A 18 4.87 11.47 6.58
C ILE A 18 4.08 12.70 6.12
N GLY A 19 4.46 13.29 4.97
CA GLY A 19 3.75 14.42 4.37
C GLY A 19 2.33 14.08 3.95
N LEU A 20 2.12 12.93 3.33
CA LEU A 20 0.79 12.47 2.91
C LEU A 20 -0.17 12.27 4.10
N ALA A 21 0.36 11.90 5.26
CA ALA A 21 -0.42 11.72 6.50
C ALA A 21 -0.49 12.98 7.38
N ASN A 22 0.07 14.12 6.94
CA ASN A 22 0.13 15.36 7.73
C ASN A 22 -1.16 16.20 7.59
N PHE A 23 -2.29 15.67 8.01
CA PHE A 23 -3.58 16.40 7.94
C PHE A 23 -3.69 17.54 8.94
N GLU A 24 -2.96 17.49 10.04
CA GLU A 24 -2.89 18.54 11.04
C GLU A 24 -2.05 19.75 10.63
N GLY A 25 -1.30 19.65 9.53
CA GLY A 25 -0.43 20.72 9.04
C GLY A 25 0.78 21.00 9.94
N ASP A 26 1.30 19.95 10.60
CA ASP A 26 2.48 20.04 11.46
C ASP A 26 3.72 20.42 10.65
N PRO A 27 4.35 21.59 10.90
CA PRO A 27 5.56 22.01 10.18
C PRO A 27 6.75 21.06 10.38
N ALA A 28 6.82 20.33 11.50
CA ALA A 28 7.87 19.34 11.75
C ALA A 28 7.78 18.13 10.83
N LYS A 29 6.59 17.83 10.33
CA LYS A 29 6.33 16.79 9.32
C LYS A 29 6.47 17.32 7.90
N GLN A 30 6.10 18.58 7.67
CA GLN A 30 6.10 19.20 6.35
C GLN A 30 7.52 19.39 5.81
N GLY A 31 8.47 19.90 6.61
CA GLY A 31 9.84 20.14 6.18
C GLY A 31 10.52 18.91 5.56
N PRO A 32 10.60 17.77 6.27
CA PRO A 32 11.14 16.52 5.71
C PRO A 32 10.39 16.00 4.46
N ALA A 33 9.09 16.26 4.36
CA ALA A 33 8.31 15.88 3.19
C ALA A 33 8.65 16.72 1.96
N ASP A 34 8.82 18.03 2.14
CA ASP A 34 9.22 18.96 1.07
C ASP A 34 10.64 18.63 0.58
N GLU A 35 11.60 18.42 1.49
CA GLU A 35 12.96 18.01 1.15
C GLU A 35 12.98 16.71 0.35
N ALA A 36 12.21 15.72 0.75
CA ALA A 36 12.09 14.44 0.03
C ALA A 36 11.46 14.63 -1.35
N SER A 37 10.42 15.46 -1.44
CA SER A 37 9.74 15.78 -2.69
C SER A 37 10.67 16.47 -3.67
N ASP A 38 11.46 17.43 -3.22
CA ASP A 38 12.40 18.19 -4.05
C ASP A 38 13.55 17.29 -4.55
N ALA A 39 14.15 16.51 -3.67
CA ALA A 39 15.20 15.57 -4.03
C ALA A 39 14.74 14.55 -5.08
N LEU A 40 13.52 13.99 -4.92
CA LEU A 40 12.92 13.11 -5.92
C LEU A 40 12.64 13.83 -7.24
N SER A 41 12.17 15.08 -7.21
CA SER A 41 11.97 15.86 -8.43
C SER A 41 13.26 15.99 -9.22
N GLU A 42 14.35 16.39 -8.57
CA GLU A 42 15.66 16.57 -9.22
C GLU A 42 16.14 15.26 -9.87
N VAL A 43 16.00 14.13 -9.18
CA VAL A 43 16.41 12.84 -9.73
C VAL A 43 15.54 12.45 -10.92
N ILE A 44 14.21 12.58 -10.81
CA ILE A 44 13.28 12.21 -11.88
C ILE A 44 13.53 13.09 -13.10
N GLU A 45 13.72 14.41 -12.93
CA GLU A 45 14.01 15.32 -14.05
C GLU A 45 15.30 14.94 -14.78
N ARG A 46 16.38 14.60 -14.07
CA ARG A 46 17.63 14.12 -14.71
C ARG A 46 17.39 12.83 -15.52
N VAL A 47 16.57 11.92 -14.98
CA VAL A 47 16.21 10.68 -15.71
C VAL A 47 15.40 11.01 -16.95
N LEU A 48 14.44 11.96 -16.88
CA LEU A 48 13.65 12.39 -18.02
C LEU A 48 14.50 13.07 -19.10
N ASP A 49 15.53 13.85 -18.72
CA ASP A 49 16.47 14.44 -19.68
C ASP A 49 17.22 13.36 -20.45
N ARG A 50 17.73 12.34 -19.77
CA ARG A 50 18.38 11.19 -20.42
C ARG A 50 17.39 10.45 -21.34
N LEU A 51 16.20 10.14 -20.86
CA LEU A 51 15.18 9.42 -21.63
C LEU A 51 14.63 10.19 -22.83
N ALA A 52 14.68 11.53 -22.79
CA ALA A 52 14.32 12.36 -23.95
C ALA A 52 15.32 12.19 -25.09
N ALA A 53 16.61 11.99 -24.80
CA ALA A 53 17.67 11.76 -25.77
C ALA A 53 17.79 10.26 -26.17
N GLU A 54 17.64 9.38 -25.20
CA GLU A 54 17.81 7.92 -25.35
C GLU A 54 16.61 7.17 -24.75
N PRO A 55 15.50 7.04 -25.48
CA PRO A 55 14.34 6.29 -25.01
C PRO A 55 14.66 4.82 -24.73
N ASP A 56 14.05 4.27 -23.67
CA ASP A 56 14.15 2.87 -23.30
C ASP A 56 12.76 2.23 -23.04
N GLY A 57 12.73 0.98 -22.58
CA GLY A 57 11.48 0.26 -22.26
C GLY A 57 10.90 0.58 -20.87
N SER A 58 11.39 1.60 -20.17
CA SER A 58 10.90 1.95 -18.83
C SER A 58 9.54 2.65 -18.87
N VAL A 59 8.84 2.63 -17.72
CA VAL A 59 7.56 3.34 -17.55
C VAL A 59 7.73 4.85 -17.73
N LEU A 60 8.85 5.43 -17.25
CA LEU A 60 9.12 6.86 -17.42
C LEU A 60 9.31 7.22 -18.89
N SER A 61 10.06 6.41 -19.64
CA SER A 61 10.22 6.59 -21.08
C SER A 61 8.89 6.51 -21.82
N TRP A 62 8.06 5.53 -21.43
CA TRP A 62 6.72 5.40 -21.99
C TRP A 62 5.85 6.62 -21.70
N MET A 63 5.81 7.12 -20.45
CA MET A 63 5.05 8.31 -20.06
C MET A 63 5.52 9.56 -20.81
N LEU A 64 6.83 9.69 -21.06
CA LEU A 64 7.43 10.84 -21.72
C LEU A 64 7.10 10.88 -23.23
N HIS A 65 7.05 9.73 -23.88
CA HIS A 65 6.94 9.61 -25.34
C HIS A 65 5.56 9.19 -25.84
N HIS A 66 4.73 8.63 -24.94
CA HIS A 66 3.41 8.16 -25.33
C HIS A 66 2.44 9.32 -25.55
N ASP A 67 1.76 9.26 -26.69
CA ASP A 67 0.69 10.17 -27.07
C ASP A 67 -0.62 9.38 -27.07
N ARG A 68 -1.57 9.84 -26.27
CA ARG A 68 -2.92 9.29 -26.26
C ARG A 68 -3.87 10.34 -26.78
N ASP A 69 -4.40 10.11 -28.00
CA ASP A 69 -5.41 10.97 -28.64
C ASP A 69 -4.95 12.45 -28.79
N GLY A 70 -3.65 12.66 -29.05
CA GLY A 70 -3.05 14.00 -29.18
C GLY A 70 -2.71 14.66 -27.83
N ALA A 71 -2.87 13.95 -26.71
CA ALA A 71 -2.53 14.44 -25.38
C ALA A 71 -1.30 13.70 -24.82
N ARG A 72 -0.23 14.45 -24.56
CA ARG A 72 0.96 13.98 -23.86
C ARG A 72 0.97 14.49 -22.44
N MET A 73 1.49 13.68 -21.52
CA MET A 73 1.75 14.14 -20.17
C MET A 73 2.85 15.21 -20.17
N THR A 74 2.62 16.27 -19.43
CA THR A 74 3.67 17.25 -19.14
C THR A 74 4.74 16.64 -18.22
N ARG A 75 5.95 17.19 -18.22
CA ARG A 75 7.02 16.72 -17.32
C ARG A 75 6.60 16.79 -15.85
N SER A 76 5.92 17.88 -15.45
CA SER A 76 5.41 18.02 -14.07
C SER A 76 4.40 16.93 -13.70
N GLU A 77 3.53 16.54 -14.61
CA GLU A 77 2.60 15.41 -14.39
C GLU A 77 3.36 14.09 -14.28
N ILE A 78 4.39 13.87 -15.11
CA ILE A 78 5.22 12.66 -15.03
C ILE A 78 5.95 12.61 -13.69
N VAL A 79 6.54 13.72 -13.23
CA VAL A 79 7.21 13.82 -11.93
C VAL A 79 6.24 13.51 -10.79
N ALA A 80 5.06 14.12 -10.79
CA ALA A 80 4.04 13.90 -9.76
C ALA A 80 3.56 12.43 -9.73
N ASN A 81 3.25 11.87 -10.89
CA ASN A 81 2.85 10.46 -10.99
C ASN A 81 3.96 9.49 -10.56
N THR A 82 5.22 9.80 -10.90
CA THR A 82 6.37 8.97 -10.49
C THR A 82 6.55 8.98 -8.98
N LYS A 83 6.46 10.14 -8.33
CA LYS A 83 6.49 10.24 -6.87
C LYS A 83 5.37 9.40 -6.22
N LEU A 84 4.15 9.49 -6.75
CA LEU A 84 3.01 8.72 -6.25
C LEU A 84 3.23 7.21 -6.44
N MET A 85 3.75 6.78 -7.59
CA MET A 85 4.06 5.36 -7.84
C MET A 85 5.19 4.84 -6.94
N LEU A 86 6.20 5.67 -6.62
CA LEU A 86 7.27 5.30 -5.70
C LEU A 86 6.74 5.19 -4.26
N SER A 87 6.00 6.18 -3.78
CA SER A 87 5.46 6.16 -2.42
C SER A 87 4.56 4.95 -2.19
N GLY A 88 3.52 4.78 -3.00
CA GLY A 88 2.58 3.67 -2.89
C GLY A 88 3.13 2.31 -3.31
N GLY A 89 4.23 2.28 -4.06
CA GLY A 89 4.86 1.05 -4.55
C GLY A 89 5.93 0.46 -3.64
N LEU A 90 6.40 1.21 -2.65
CA LEU A 90 7.44 0.75 -1.72
C LEU A 90 6.87 0.37 -0.35
N GLN A 91 6.11 1.25 0.28
CA GLN A 91 5.66 1.05 1.65
C GLN A 91 4.52 0.05 1.75
N GLU A 92 3.41 0.27 1.07
CA GLU A 92 2.20 -0.54 1.24
C GLU A 92 2.39 -2.01 0.84
N PRO A 93 3.15 -2.36 -0.22
CA PRO A 93 3.44 -3.76 -0.50
C PRO A 93 4.30 -4.43 0.57
N ARG A 94 5.31 -3.72 1.12
CA ARG A 94 6.11 -4.19 2.25
C ARG A 94 5.23 -4.46 3.46
N ASP A 95 4.37 -3.49 3.79
CA ASP A 95 3.48 -3.56 4.94
C ASP A 95 2.45 -4.69 4.76
N LEU A 96 1.94 -4.91 3.54
CA LEU A 96 1.06 -6.03 3.23
C LEU A 96 1.73 -7.39 3.48
N ILE A 97 3.01 -7.54 3.13
CA ILE A 97 3.75 -8.78 3.39
C ILE A 97 3.88 -9.02 4.90
N ALA A 98 4.22 -7.98 5.67
CA ALA A 98 4.31 -8.10 7.13
C ALA A 98 2.95 -8.43 7.77
N LEU A 99 1.88 -7.80 7.30
CA LEU A 99 0.51 -8.06 7.74
C LEU A 99 0.04 -9.48 7.38
N LEU A 100 0.45 -10.00 6.23
CA LEU A 100 0.13 -11.36 5.79
C LEU A 100 0.81 -12.40 6.68
N VAL A 101 2.08 -12.19 7.04
CA VAL A 101 2.80 -13.03 8.00
C VAL A 101 2.15 -12.95 9.38
N LEU A 102 1.79 -11.75 9.83
CA LEU A 102 1.10 -11.55 11.11
C LEU A 102 -0.27 -12.25 11.12
N ALA A 103 -1.07 -12.06 10.08
CA ALA A 103 -2.41 -12.64 10.00
C ALA A 103 -2.37 -14.18 10.01
N LEU A 104 -1.54 -14.77 9.17
CA LEU A 104 -1.39 -16.23 9.11
C LEU A 104 -0.73 -16.79 10.37
N GLY A 105 0.31 -16.14 10.88
CA GLY A 105 0.98 -16.58 12.11
C GLY A 105 0.10 -16.47 13.35
N SER A 106 -0.87 -15.54 13.36
CA SER A 106 -1.92 -15.47 14.41
C SER A 106 -3.02 -16.53 14.24
N ASN A 107 -3.04 -17.24 13.13
CA ASN A 107 -3.99 -18.30 12.80
C ASN A 107 -3.24 -19.55 12.31
N PRO A 108 -2.49 -20.25 13.18
CA PRO A 108 -1.55 -21.29 12.80
C PRO A 108 -2.18 -22.47 12.06
N GLU A 109 -3.42 -22.82 12.36
CA GLU A 109 -4.16 -23.87 11.63
C GLU A 109 -4.34 -23.48 10.16
N GLN A 110 -4.73 -22.25 9.89
CA GLN A 110 -4.89 -21.74 8.53
C GLN A 110 -3.54 -21.54 7.82
N LEU A 111 -2.47 -21.20 8.55
CA LEU A 111 -1.12 -21.15 8.00
C LEU A 111 -0.71 -22.53 7.47
N GLU A 112 -0.97 -23.60 8.23
CA GLU A 112 -0.67 -24.97 7.79
C GLU A 112 -1.55 -25.42 6.61
N GLU A 113 -2.83 -25.01 6.57
CA GLU A 113 -3.68 -25.23 5.40
C GLU A 113 -3.10 -24.56 4.14
N VAL A 114 -2.67 -23.30 4.24
CA VAL A 114 -2.05 -22.58 3.12
C VAL A 114 -0.71 -23.21 2.72
N ARG A 115 0.06 -23.72 3.68
CA ARG A 115 1.30 -24.46 3.43
C ARG A 115 1.03 -25.75 2.65
N ALA A 116 0.01 -26.50 3.04
CA ALA A 116 -0.37 -27.76 2.42
C ALA A 116 -1.04 -27.58 1.05
N ASP A 117 -1.82 -26.52 0.87
CA ASP A 117 -2.51 -26.21 -0.39
C ASP A 117 -2.22 -24.78 -0.85
N ARG A 118 -1.25 -24.62 -1.74
CA ARG A 118 -0.82 -23.32 -2.30
C ARG A 118 -1.90 -22.59 -3.09
N ARG A 119 -3.01 -23.25 -3.45
CA ARG A 119 -4.17 -22.57 -4.05
C ARG A 119 -4.83 -21.59 -3.06
N LEU A 120 -4.58 -21.76 -1.76
CA LEU A 120 -5.04 -20.87 -0.70
C LEU A 120 -4.17 -19.59 -0.55
N VAL A 121 -3.00 -19.50 -1.17
CA VAL A 121 -2.14 -18.29 -1.13
C VAL A 121 -2.89 -17.06 -1.63
N LYS A 122 -3.61 -17.17 -2.75
CA LYS A 122 -4.41 -16.04 -3.27
C LYS A 122 -5.54 -15.65 -2.31
N PRO A 123 -6.40 -16.56 -1.83
CA PRO A 123 -7.39 -16.26 -0.79
C PRO A 123 -6.78 -15.63 0.48
N ALA A 124 -5.65 -16.13 0.96
CA ALA A 124 -4.98 -15.58 2.14
C ALA A 124 -4.58 -14.11 1.95
N VAL A 125 -4.07 -13.75 0.77
CA VAL A 125 -3.74 -12.34 0.44
C VAL A 125 -5.00 -11.48 0.41
N GLU A 126 -6.09 -11.93 -0.24
CA GLU A 126 -7.34 -11.16 -0.27
C GLU A 126 -7.96 -11.00 1.12
N GLU A 127 -7.93 -12.04 1.94
CA GLU A 127 -8.45 -11.97 3.31
C GLU A 127 -7.58 -11.08 4.20
N THR A 128 -6.25 -11.10 4.05
CA THR A 128 -5.37 -10.16 4.75
C THR A 128 -5.68 -8.72 4.37
N LEU A 129 -5.86 -8.43 3.08
CA LEU A 129 -6.25 -7.11 2.59
C LEU A 129 -7.59 -6.65 3.19
N ARG A 130 -8.56 -7.55 3.30
CA ARG A 130 -9.83 -7.24 3.96
C ARG A 130 -9.63 -7.02 5.46
N TRP A 131 -8.99 -7.96 6.13
CA TRP A 131 -8.91 -8.00 7.60
C TRP A 131 -7.96 -6.97 8.18
N ALA A 132 -6.83 -6.71 7.54
CA ALA A 132 -5.79 -5.78 8.00
C ALA A 132 -5.05 -5.12 6.81
N GLY A 133 -5.78 -4.54 5.87
CA GLY A 133 -5.14 -3.83 4.74
C GLY A 133 -4.24 -2.69 5.22
N PRO A 134 -3.10 -2.45 4.53
CA PRO A 134 -2.13 -1.43 4.93
C PRO A 134 -2.66 0.01 4.88
N VAL A 135 -3.71 0.28 4.10
CA VAL A 135 -4.39 1.58 4.07
C VAL A 135 -5.69 1.48 4.86
N GLY A 136 -5.72 2.11 6.03
CA GLY A 136 -6.85 2.08 6.94
C GLY A 136 -7.90 3.14 6.65
N THR A 137 -7.48 4.31 6.17
CA THR A 137 -8.35 5.47 5.92
C THR A 137 -7.91 6.17 4.64
N SER A 138 -8.84 6.76 3.93
CA SER A 138 -8.57 7.60 2.75
C SER A 138 -9.32 8.91 2.89
N THR A 139 -8.58 10.02 2.91
CA THR A 139 -9.15 11.36 3.04
C THR A 139 -9.79 11.82 1.73
N ARG A 140 -10.90 12.54 1.87
CA ARG A 140 -11.63 13.19 0.78
C ARG A 140 -11.98 14.62 1.20
N GLN A 141 -12.19 15.48 0.22
CA GLN A 141 -12.70 16.83 0.44
C GLN A 141 -13.96 17.05 -0.39
N THR A 142 -14.98 17.64 0.21
CA THR A 142 -16.21 17.99 -0.52
C THR A 142 -15.92 19.12 -1.51
N THR A 143 -16.39 18.96 -2.74
CA THR A 143 -16.26 19.98 -3.81
C THR A 143 -17.45 20.95 -3.82
N GLU A 144 -18.51 20.65 -3.08
CA GLU A 144 -19.70 21.47 -2.91
C GLU A 144 -20.39 21.09 -1.60
N THR A 145 -21.28 21.96 -1.10
CA THR A 145 -22.12 21.63 0.05
C THR A 145 -23.01 20.44 -0.31
N THR A 146 -22.96 19.38 0.48
CA THR A 146 -23.67 18.13 0.24
C THR A 146 -24.22 17.53 1.53
N GLU A 147 -24.98 16.45 1.43
CA GLU A 147 -25.45 15.68 2.58
C GLU A 147 -25.00 14.24 2.50
N LEU A 148 -24.46 13.72 3.60
CA LEU A 148 -24.07 12.33 3.75
C LEU A 148 -24.70 11.73 4.99
N ALA A 149 -25.55 10.72 4.82
CA ALA A 149 -26.25 10.01 5.91
C ALA A 149 -26.95 10.96 6.91
N GLY A 150 -27.65 11.98 6.42
CA GLY A 150 -28.38 12.97 7.22
C GLY A 150 -27.51 14.08 7.82
N THR A 151 -26.21 14.08 7.56
CA THR A 151 -25.28 15.12 8.02
C THR A 151 -24.93 16.06 6.87
N LYS A 152 -25.20 17.36 7.06
CA LYS A 152 -24.80 18.41 6.13
C LYS A 152 -23.28 18.61 6.19
N LEU A 153 -22.64 18.58 5.03
CA LEU A 153 -21.22 18.84 4.85
C LEU A 153 -21.05 20.09 3.98
N GLU A 154 -20.35 21.07 4.49
CA GLU A 154 -20.05 22.28 3.72
C GLU A 154 -18.99 22.01 2.67
N GLU A 155 -18.93 22.84 1.63
CA GLU A 155 -17.85 22.84 0.64
C GLU A 155 -16.48 22.96 1.34
N GLY A 156 -15.51 22.17 0.92
CA GLY A 156 -14.18 22.14 1.52
C GLY A 156 -14.05 21.27 2.78
N ALA A 157 -15.14 20.65 3.26
CA ALA A 157 -15.10 19.78 4.44
C ALA A 157 -14.21 18.54 4.17
N LEU A 158 -13.32 18.24 5.11
CA LEU A 158 -12.50 17.01 5.07
C LEU A 158 -13.27 15.83 5.65
N ILE A 159 -13.22 14.70 4.95
CA ILE A 159 -13.92 13.46 5.31
C ILE A 159 -12.94 12.31 5.29
N GLY A 160 -12.89 11.52 6.35
CA GLY A 160 -12.16 10.24 6.38
C GLY A 160 -13.05 9.08 5.95
N ALA A 161 -12.74 8.47 4.80
CA ALA A 161 -13.34 7.19 4.42
C ALA A 161 -12.56 6.06 5.10
N VAL A 162 -13.11 5.50 6.19
CA VAL A 162 -12.44 4.49 7.01
C VAL A 162 -12.59 3.12 6.36
N LEU A 163 -11.65 2.77 5.48
CA LEU A 163 -11.64 1.52 4.71
C LEU A 163 -11.54 0.30 5.61
N SER A 164 -10.74 0.39 6.68
CA SER A 164 -10.58 -0.68 7.67
C SER A 164 -11.91 -1.00 8.39
N SER A 165 -12.74 0.00 8.67
CA SER A 165 -14.07 -0.20 9.25
C SER A 165 -15.04 -0.80 8.22
N ALA A 166 -15.04 -0.27 7.00
CA ALA A 166 -15.89 -0.78 5.92
C ALA A 166 -15.59 -2.26 5.58
N ASN A 167 -14.32 -2.66 5.64
CA ASN A 167 -13.89 -4.04 5.42
C ASN A 167 -14.25 -4.98 6.60
N ARG A 168 -14.70 -4.43 7.71
CA ARG A 168 -15.19 -5.17 8.89
C ARG A 168 -16.66 -4.87 9.22
N ASP A 169 -17.41 -4.36 8.27
CA ASP A 169 -18.84 -4.08 8.46
C ASP A 169 -19.65 -5.39 8.55
N PRO A 170 -20.33 -5.68 9.69
CA PRO A 170 -21.11 -6.91 9.87
C PRO A 170 -22.33 -6.98 8.95
N ARG A 171 -22.76 -5.88 8.35
CA ARG A 171 -23.79 -5.88 7.30
C ARG A 171 -23.30 -6.43 5.98
N ARG A 172 -21.98 -6.52 5.81
CA ARG A 172 -21.32 -6.95 4.57
C ARG A 172 -20.58 -8.27 4.72
N PHE A 173 -20.00 -8.52 5.89
CA PHE A 173 -19.15 -9.68 6.16
C PHE A 173 -19.63 -10.41 7.42
N THR A 174 -19.82 -11.71 7.35
CA THR A 174 -20.13 -12.56 8.52
C THR A 174 -18.88 -12.69 9.38
N ASP A 175 -19.02 -12.57 10.71
CA ASP A 175 -17.90 -12.61 11.66
C ASP A 175 -16.69 -11.77 11.14
N PRO A 176 -16.87 -10.46 10.92
CA PRO A 176 -15.92 -9.64 10.17
C PRO A 176 -14.53 -9.54 10.83
N ASP A 177 -14.47 -9.72 12.15
CA ASP A 177 -13.22 -9.69 12.92
C ASP A 177 -12.43 -11.00 12.85
N ARG A 178 -13.06 -12.08 12.42
CA ARG A 178 -12.38 -13.35 12.20
C ARG A 178 -11.62 -13.33 10.88
N PHE A 179 -10.34 -13.70 10.92
CA PHE A 179 -9.55 -14.02 9.74
C PHE A 179 -9.96 -15.39 9.20
N ASP A 180 -10.27 -15.49 7.90
CA ASP A 180 -10.75 -16.73 7.30
C ASP A 180 -10.31 -16.82 5.82
N VAL A 181 -9.32 -17.66 5.54
CA VAL A 181 -8.80 -17.89 4.18
C VAL A 181 -9.84 -18.51 3.23
N HIS A 182 -10.92 -19.06 3.78
CA HIS A 182 -12.02 -19.63 3.00
C HIS A 182 -13.18 -18.68 2.74
N ARG A 183 -13.07 -17.43 3.21
CA ARG A 183 -14.11 -16.41 3.00
C ARG A 183 -14.44 -16.21 1.52
N ARG A 184 -15.75 -16.13 1.21
CA ARG A 184 -16.26 -15.97 -0.17
C ARG A 184 -17.26 -14.80 -0.32
N GLU A 185 -17.33 -13.91 0.66
CA GLU A 185 -18.38 -12.88 0.78
C GLU A 185 -18.17 -11.62 -0.10
N GLY A 186 -17.30 -11.70 -1.08
CA GLY A 186 -17.16 -10.68 -2.11
C GLY A 186 -16.01 -9.71 -1.90
N ALA A 187 -16.05 -8.58 -2.64
CA ALA A 187 -14.94 -7.64 -2.72
C ALA A 187 -14.79 -6.79 -1.45
N HIS A 188 -13.57 -6.61 -1.02
CA HIS A 188 -13.16 -5.65 0.00
C HIS A 188 -12.76 -4.30 -0.63
N LEU A 189 -12.61 -3.26 0.19
CA LEU A 189 -12.28 -1.90 -0.22
C LEU A 189 -10.80 -1.53 -0.03
N ALA A 190 -9.91 -2.48 0.24
CA ALA A 190 -8.49 -2.18 0.52
C ALA A 190 -7.76 -1.47 -0.63
N PHE A 191 -8.25 -1.59 -1.85
CA PHE A 191 -7.75 -0.87 -3.03
C PHE A 191 -8.69 0.27 -3.48
N ALA A 192 -9.59 0.73 -2.62
CA ALA A 192 -10.64 1.68 -2.93
C ALA A 192 -11.56 1.24 -4.10
N VAL A 193 -12.33 2.16 -4.67
CA VAL A 193 -13.23 1.92 -5.82
C VAL A 193 -13.35 3.20 -6.66
N GLY A 194 -13.91 3.08 -7.86
CA GLY A 194 -14.17 4.21 -8.76
C GLY A 194 -12.91 4.76 -9.41
N SER A 195 -12.89 6.06 -9.70
CA SER A 195 -11.78 6.73 -10.40
C SER A 195 -10.44 6.68 -9.65
N HIS A 196 -10.49 6.48 -8.32
CA HIS A 196 -9.31 6.33 -7.46
C HIS A 196 -8.98 4.86 -7.13
N PHE A 197 -9.54 3.90 -7.85
CA PHE A 197 -9.11 2.50 -7.70
C PHE A 197 -7.59 2.39 -7.86
N CYS A 198 -6.94 1.69 -6.93
CA CYS A 198 -5.49 1.61 -6.86
C CYS A 198 -4.86 1.11 -8.17
N LEU A 199 -3.98 1.92 -8.75
CA LEU A 199 -3.23 1.57 -9.96
C LEU A 199 -2.36 0.32 -9.74
N GLY A 200 -1.76 0.19 -8.55
CA GLY A 200 -0.90 -0.92 -8.16
C GLY A 200 -1.61 -2.17 -7.67
N ALA A 201 -2.95 -2.23 -7.73
CA ALA A 201 -3.72 -3.33 -7.12
C ALA A 201 -3.34 -4.72 -7.63
N TRP A 202 -2.99 -4.84 -8.91
CA TRP A 202 -2.50 -6.11 -9.48
C TRP A 202 -1.08 -6.42 -9.00
N PHE A 203 -0.19 -5.43 -9.03
CA PHE A 203 1.20 -5.56 -8.62
C PHE A 203 1.33 -5.93 -7.14
N GLY A 204 0.64 -5.21 -6.24
CA GLY A 204 0.65 -5.49 -4.80
C GLY A 204 0.18 -6.90 -4.46
N ARG A 205 -0.91 -7.36 -5.10
CA ARG A 205 -1.40 -8.74 -4.96
C ARG A 205 -0.37 -9.76 -5.44
N HIS A 206 0.24 -9.50 -6.59
CA HIS A 206 1.23 -10.42 -7.15
C HIS A 206 2.46 -10.51 -6.26
N LEU A 207 2.99 -9.38 -5.83
CA LEU A 207 4.14 -9.32 -4.94
C LEU A 207 3.87 -10.05 -3.61
N ALA A 208 2.74 -9.80 -2.96
CA ALA A 208 2.36 -10.48 -1.72
C ALA A 208 2.26 -12.01 -1.89
N ARG A 209 1.68 -12.47 -3.02
CA ARG A 209 1.58 -13.91 -3.33
C ARG A 209 2.94 -14.56 -3.50
N VAL A 210 3.80 -13.96 -4.34
CA VAL A 210 5.16 -14.48 -4.58
C VAL A 210 5.98 -14.47 -3.28
N SER A 211 5.87 -13.40 -2.48
CA SER A 211 6.55 -13.31 -1.20
C SER A 211 6.10 -14.39 -0.23
N LEU A 212 4.78 -14.65 -0.12
CA LEU A 212 4.28 -15.71 0.74
C LEU A 212 4.77 -17.09 0.29
N ASP A 213 4.71 -17.39 -1.01
CA ASP A 213 5.21 -18.65 -1.54
C ASP A 213 6.69 -18.87 -1.20
N ILE A 214 7.53 -17.84 -1.40
CA ILE A 214 8.96 -17.89 -1.07
C ILE A 214 9.18 -18.07 0.45
N LEU A 215 8.44 -17.34 1.28
CA LEU A 215 8.56 -17.46 2.74
C LEU A 215 8.20 -18.86 3.21
N LEU A 216 7.12 -19.44 2.71
CA LEU A 216 6.69 -20.79 3.07
C LEU A 216 7.68 -21.86 2.58
N ASP A 217 8.40 -21.63 1.48
CA ASP A 217 9.41 -22.55 0.97
C ASP A 217 10.75 -22.42 1.71
N ARG A 218 11.13 -21.21 2.11
CA ARG A 218 12.44 -20.92 2.70
C ARG A 218 12.45 -21.03 4.23
N LEU A 219 11.31 -20.90 4.89
CA LEU A 219 11.16 -20.89 6.34
C LEU A 219 10.23 -22.03 6.79
N PRO A 220 10.72 -23.28 6.82
CA PRO A 220 9.94 -24.40 7.33
C PRO A 220 9.58 -24.15 8.80
N GLY A 221 8.38 -24.56 9.23
CA GLY A 221 7.92 -24.32 10.60
C GLY A 221 7.74 -22.83 10.97
N LEU A 222 7.61 -21.93 9.96
CA LEU A 222 7.40 -20.49 10.20
C LEU A 222 6.26 -20.25 11.20
N GLN A 223 6.55 -19.51 12.26
CA GLN A 223 5.61 -19.09 13.30
C GLN A 223 6.01 -17.72 13.86
N LEU A 224 5.07 -17.00 14.48
CA LEU A 224 5.37 -15.76 15.16
C LEU A 224 6.21 -16.02 16.43
N ASP A 225 7.13 -15.10 16.71
CA ASP A 225 7.87 -15.08 17.98
C ASP A 225 6.96 -14.56 19.08
N VAL A 226 6.57 -15.45 20.01
CA VAL A 226 5.64 -15.14 21.10
C VAL A 226 6.24 -14.19 22.14
N ASP A 227 7.58 -14.14 22.23
CA ASP A 227 8.30 -13.27 23.18
C ASP A 227 8.44 -11.83 22.63
N ARG A 228 8.20 -11.65 21.34
CA ARG A 228 8.28 -10.35 20.65
C ARG A 228 7.01 -10.11 19.81
N PRO A 229 5.87 -9.88 20.48
CA PRO A 229 4.60 -9.71 19.78
C PRO A 229 4.62 -8.44 18.89
N ALA A 230 4.05 -8.56 17.71
CA ALA A 230 3.89 -7.42 16.80
C ALA A 230 2.81 -6.46 17.34
N THR A 231 3.08 -5.17 17.24
CA THR A 231 2.12 -4.10 17.55
C THR A 231 1.72 -3.41 16.25
N LEU A 232 0.41 -3.40 15.97
CA LEU A 232 -0.13 -2.63 14.85
C LEU A 232 -0.20 -1.16 15.22
N SER A 233 0.38 -0.30 14.39
CA SER A 233 0.34 1.15 14.53
C SER A 233 -0.21 1.82 13.27
N GLY A 234 -0.51 3.12 13.39
CA GLY A 234 -0.96 3.96 12.29
C GLY A 234 -2.49 4.02 12.11
N TRP A 235 -2.93 5.11 11.50
CA TRP A 235 -4.33 5.39 11.20
C TRP A 235 -4.62 5.30 9.70
N GLU A 236 -3.96 6.12 8.90
CA GLU A 236 -4.08 6.09 7.44
C GLU A 236 -3.27 4.94 6.85
N PHE A 237 -1.99 4.90 7.17
CA PHE A 237 -1.10 3.79 6.84
C PHE A 237 -0.89 2.95 8.08
N ARG A 238 -1.19 1.67 7.99
CA ARG A 238 -1.22 0.73 9.12
C ARG A 238 -0.29 -0.43 8.85
N ALA A 239 0.64 -0.64 9.75
CA ALA A 239 1.56 -1.77 9.68
C ALA A 239 1.95 -2.24 11.09
N PRO A 240 2.45 -3.46 11.25
CA PRO A 240 3.20 -3.81 12.44
C PRO A 240 4.54 -3.09 12.46
N ASP A 241 4.95 -2.57 13.61
CA ASP A 241 6.26 -1.93 13.79
C ASP A 241 7.39 -2.90 13.45
N SER A 242 7.18 -4.18 13.78
CA SER A 242 8.03 -5.30 13.38
C SER A 242 7.24 -6.60 13.46
N THR A 243 7.58 -7.58 12.62
CA THR A 243 7.01 -8.93 12.67
C THR A 243 8.14 -9.92 12.88
N TRP A 244 8.31 -10.33 14.13
CA TRP A 244 9.33 -11.29 14.50
C TRP A 244 8.83 -12.72 14.29
N VAL A 245 9.66 -13.54 13.67
CA VAL A 245 9.32 -14.92 13.35
C VAL A 245 10.42 -15.88 13.77
N CYS A 246 10.01 -17.10 14.07
CA CYS A 246 10.89 -18.25 14.26
C CYS A 246 10.60 -19.27 13.15
N TRP A 247 11.58 -20.08 12.81
CA TRP A 247 11.44 -21.17 11.84
C TRP A 247 12.44 -22.28 12.15
N ASP A 248 12.22 -23.46 11.62
CA ASP A 248 13.15 -24.57 11.77
C ASP A 248 14.38 -24.34 10.88
N PRO A 249 15.60 -24.46 11.39
CA PRO A 249 16.77 -24.37 10.56
C PRO A 249 16.82 -25.50 9.54
N ALA A 250 17.18 -25.17 8.29
CA ALA A 250 17.31 -26.13 7.20
C ALA A 250 18.52 -27.07 7.39
#